data_0efc70fc0bedabda40603d8206f046ae
#
_entry.id   0efc70fc0bedabda40603d8206f046ae
#
_cell.length_a   1.000
_cell.length_b   1.000
_cell.length_c   1.000
_cell.angle_alpha   90.00
_cell.angle_beta   90.00
_cell.angle_gamma   90.00
#
_symmetry.space_group_name_H-M   'P 1'
#
loop_
_entity.id
_entity.type
_entity.pdbx_description
1 polymer ?
#
loop_
_entity_poly.entity_id
_entity_poly.type
_entity_poly.pdbx_seq_one_letter_code
_entity_poly.pdbx_strand_id
1 'polypeptide(L)'
;MDAMQNMITRRSVRQYKPDPIPRDVLEKIVEAGTWAATGMNKQAPIIIAVTNKEMRDRLSRMNAAVMGSSNDPFYGAPVVLIVLADKATAGTYLYDGSLVMGNLMLAAHAQGIASC
;
A
#
# COMPACT_ATOMS: atom_id res chain seq x y z
N MET A 1 8.80 12.33 14.15
CA MET A 1 7.34 12.57 14.07
C MET A 1 6.67 11.61 15.04
N ASP A 2 5.86 12.12 15.93
CA ASP A 2 5.10 11.25 16.84
C ASP A 2 3.85 10.69 16.13
N ALA A 3 3.17 9.74 16.77
CA ALA A 3 2.02 9.05 16.17
C ALA A 3 0.86 10.00 15.84
N MET A 4 0.59 10.96 16.69
CA MET A 4 -0.51 11.91 16.45
C MET A 4 -0.21 12.80 15.25
N GLN A 5 1.00 13.36 15.19
CA GLN A 5 1.43 14.15 14.04
C GLN A 5 1.36 13.34 12.74
N ASN A 6 1.81 12.07 12.79
CA ASN A 6 1.76 11.20 11.62
C ASN A 6 0.32 11.05 11.09
N MET A 7 -0.61 10.74 11.98
CA MET A 7 -2.01 10.55 11.59
C MET A 7 -2.67 11.81 11.04
N ILE A 8 -2.40 12.98 11.62
CA ILE A 8 -3.09 14.22 11.21
C ILE A 8 -2.40 14.94 10.06
N THR A 9 -1.14 14.64 9.75
CA THR A 9 -0.40 15.32 8.67
C THR A 9 -0.29 14.51 7.38
N ARG A 10 -0.57 13.20 7.41
CA ARG A 10 -0.57 12.39 6.18
C ARG A 10 -1.60 12.93 5.18
N ARG A 11 -1.22 12.95 3.91
CA ARG A 11 -2.12 13.33 2.80
C ARG A 11 -2.02 12.30 1.68
N SER A 12 -3.10 12.12 0.95
CA SER A 12 -3.08 11.37 -0.31
C SER A 12 -2.36 12.19 -1.37
N VAL A 13 -1.25 11.65 -1.84
CA VAL A 13 -0.40 12.30 -2.85
C VAL A 13 -0.58 11.54 -4.16
N ARG A 14 -0.82 12.26 -5.26
CA ARG A 14 -1.11 11.69 -6.58
C ARG A 14 -0.13 12.15 -7.65
N GLN A 15 1.07 12.51 -7.23
CA GLN A 15 2.18 12.85 -8.12
C GLN A 15 3.47 12.45 -7.41
N TYR A 16 4.25 11.56 -8.02
CA TYR A 16 5.41 10.95 -7.38
C TYR A 16 6.67 11.19 -8.18
N LYS A 17 7.80 11.22 -7.49
CA LYS A 17 9.12 11.19 -8.11
C LYS A 17 9.38 9.80 -8.70
N PRO A 18 10.17 9.70 -9.78
CA PRO A 18 10.50 8.41 -10.39
C PRO A 18 11.55 7.62 -9.60
N ASP A 19 12.13 8.20 -8.56
CA ASP A 19 13.21 7.59 -7.79
C ASP A 19 12.75 6.30 -7.11
N PRO A 20 13.56 5.23 -7.13
CA PRO A 20 13.22 4.00 -6.43
C PRO A 20 13.24 4.23 -4.92
N ILE A 21 12.41 3.46 -4.20
CA ILE A 21 12.43 3.45 -2.75
C ILE A 21 13.54 2.48 -2.29
N PRO A 22 14.44 2.89 -1.38
CA PRO A 22 15.44 1.97 -0.84
C PRO A 22 14.80 0.73 -0.22
N ARG A 23 15.40 -0.43 -0.42
CA ARG A 23 14.86 -1.73 0.01
C ARG A 23 14.58 -1.77 1.50
N ASP A 24 15.50 -1.25 2.31
CA ASP A 24 15.35 -1.22 3.77
C ASP A 24 14.17 -0.35 4.22
N VAL A 25 13.92 0.76 3.54
CA VAL A 25 12.78 1.63 3.80
C VAL A 25 11.47 0.91 3.43
N LEU A 26 11.43 0.28 2.26
CA LEU A 26 10.26 -0.47 1.82
C LEU A 26 9.94 -1.62 2.78
N GLU A 27 10.95 -2.34 3.24
CA GLU A 27 10.76 -3.44 4.19
C GLU A 27 10.16 -2.97 5.52
N LYS A 28 10.60 -1.82 6.04
CA LYS A 28 10.02 -1.22 7.26
C LYS A 28 8.54 -0.86 7.05
N ILE A 29 8.20 -0.31 5.90
CA ILE A 29 6.81 0.02 5.58
C ILE A 29 5.95 -1.24 5.54
N VAL A 30 6.41 -2.26 4.84
CA VAL A 30 5.69 -3.54 4.72
C VAL A 30 5.56 -4.22 6.08
N GLU A 31 6.63 -4.25 6.87
CA GLU A 31 6.59 -4.80 8.23
C GLU A 31 5.51 -4.13 9.06
N ALA A 32 5.43 -2.80 9.06
CA ALA A 32 4.40 -2.08 9.79
C ALA A 32 2.98 -2.47 9.36
N GLY A 33 2.79 -2.75 8.08
CA GLY A 33 1.52 -3.28 7.56
C GLY A 33 1.13 -4.61 8.19
N THR A 34 2.10 -5.49 8.42
CA THR A 34 1.86 -6.81 9.03
C THR A 34 1.45 -6.75 10.50
N TRP A 35 1.65 -5.62 11.15
CA TRP A 35 1.27 -5.42 12.56
C TRP A 35 -0.14 -4.86 12.73
N ALA A 36 -0.88 -4.64 11.66
CA ALA A 36 -2.26 -4.21 11.77
C ALA A 36 -3.12 -5.25 12.50
N ALA A 37 -4.11 -4.77 13.24
CA ALA A 37 -5.04 -5.66 13.93
C ALA A 37 -5.89 -6.44 12.92
N THR A 38 -6.21 -7.69 13.27
CA THR A 38 -7.12 -8.52 12.48
C THR A 38 -8.16 -9.16 13.39
N GLY A 39 -9.36 -9.39 12.85
CA GLY A 39 -10.45 -10.04 13.60
C GLY A 39 -10.03 -11.42 14.07
N MET A 40 -10.17 -11.67 15.36
CA MET A 40 -9.79 -12.94 16.02
C MET A 40 -8.34 -13.36 15.75
N ASN A 41 -7.47 -12.41 15.44
CA ASN A 41 -6.06 -12.64 15.12
C ASN A 41 -5.84 -13.66 13.99
N LYS A 42 -6.73 -13.70 13.01
CA LYS A 42 -6.64 -14.68 11.92
C LYS A 42 -5.58 -14.32 10.88
N GLN A 43 -5.14 -13.08 10.82
CA GLN A 43 -4.03 -12.61 9.99
C GLN A 43 -4.19 -12.99 8.51
N ALA A 44 -5.41 -12.84 8.00
CA ALA A 44 -5.73 -13.18 6.61
C ALA A 44 -5.04 -12.27 5.56
N PRO A 45 -4.80 -10.96 5.80
CA PRO A 45 -4.21 -10.11 4.79
C PRO A 45 -2.78 -10.51 4.45
N ILE A 46 -2.45 -10.40 3.17
CA ILE A 46 -1.08 -10.49 2.65
C ILE A 46 -0.73 -9.21 1.91
N ILE A 47 0.55 -8.88 1.85
CA ILE A 47 1.06 -7.70 1.18
C ILE A 47 2.01 -8.14 0.07
N ILE A 48 1.75 -7.68 -1.15
CA ILE A 48 2.62 -7.91 -2.29
C ILE A 48 3.25 -6.57 -2.67
N ALA A 49 4.59 -6.51 -2.61
CA ALA A 49 5.33 -5.33 -3.01
C ALA A 49 5.84 -5.51 -4.45
N VAL A 50 5.36 -4.66 -5.36
CA VAL A 50 5.77 -4.68 -6.76
C VAL A 50 6.75 -3.55 -6.99
N THR A 51 8.01 -3.91 -7.22
CA THR A 51 9.12 -2.98 -7.48
C THR A 51 9.66 -3.09 -8.91
N ASN A 52 9.36 -4.19 -9.60
CA ASN A 52 9.76 -4.40 -10.98
C ASN A 52 8.95 -3.49 -11.90
N LYS A 53 9.63 -2.67 -12.70
CA LYS A 53 8.98 -1.69 -13.57
C LYS A 53 8.06 -2.34 -14.60
N GLU A 54 8.48 -3.42 -15.22
CA GLU A 54 7.68 -4.11 -16.23
C GLU A 54 6.38 -4.66 -15.63
N MET A 55 6.46 -5.31 -14.48
CA MET A 55 5.28 -5.81 -13.76
C MET A 55 4.38 -4.67 -13.31
N ARG A 56 4.97 -3.61 -12.76
CA ARG A 56 4.25 -2.40 -12.34
C ARG A 56 3.45 -1.81 -13.52
N ASP A 57 4.09 -1.65 -14.67
CA ASP A 57 3.46 -1.08 -15.85
C ASP A 57 2.36 -1.98 -16.41
N ARG A 58 2.55 -3.30 -16.35
CA ARG A 58 1.51 -4.27 -16.72
C ARG A 58 0.28 -4.17 -15.83
N LEU A 59 0.48 -4.10 -14.53
CA LEU A 59 -0.62 -3.94 -13.57
C LEU A 59 -1.35 -2.60 -13.78
N SER A 60 -0.61 -1.54 -14.09
CA SER A 60 -1.19 -0.24 -14.42
C SER A 60 -2.14 -0.34 -15.62
N ARG A 61 -1.70 -0.99 -16.70
CA ARG A 61 -2.53 -1.17 -17.90
C ARG A 61 -3.78 -2.00 -17.60
N MET A 62 -3.64 -3.08 -16.84
CA MET A 62 -4.75 -3.94 -16.46
C MET A 62 -5.78 -3.19 -15.62
N ASN A 63 -5.32 -2.43 -14.63
CA ASN A 63 -6.20 -1.65 -13.78
C ASN A 63 -6.87 -0.50 -14.55
N ALA A 64 -6.14 0.17 -15.40
CA ALA A 64 -6.69 1.22 -16.27
C ALA A 64 -7.80 0.66 -17.16
N ALA A 65 -7.62 -0.53 -17.73
CA ALA A 65 -8.63 -1.19 -18.56
C ALA A 65 -9.92 -1.46 -17.79
N VAL A 66 -9.83 -1.93 -16.54
CA VAL A 66 -11.00 -2.13 -15.67
C VAL A 66 -11.73 -0.80 -15.41
N MET A 67 -10.97 0.29 -15.26
CA MET A 67 -11.53 1.62 -15.01
C MET A 67 -12.05 2.30 -16.28
N GLY A 68 -11.85 1.71 -17.45
CA GLY A 68 -12.20 2.34 -18.73
C GLY A 68 -11.33 3.56 -19.06
N SER A 69 -10.07 3.55 -18.63
CA SER A 69 -9.12 4.65 -18.79
C SER A 69 -7.84 4.17 -19.47
N SER A 70 -7.13 5.09 -20.13
CA SER A 70 -5.77 4.87 -20.64
C SER A 70 -4.70 5.53 -19.76
N ASN A 71 -5.10 6.24 -18.70
CA ASN A 71 -4.18 6.89 -17.77
C ASN A 71 -3.60 5.89 -16.79
N ASP A 72 -2.42 6.22 -16.23
CA ASP A 72 -1.82 5.41 -15.16
C ASP A 72 -2.60 5.62 -13.84
N PRO A 73 -3.33 4.62 -13.33
CA PRO A 73 -4.08 4.75 -12.08
C PRO A 73 -3.19 4.81 -10.85
N PHE A 74 -1.88 4.56 -11.01
CA PHE A 74 -0.89 4.62 -9.92
C PHE A 74 -0.11 5.94 -9.92
N TYR A 75 -0.51 6.92 -10.73
CA TYR A 75 0.05 8.27 -10.73
C TYR A 75 1.58 8.32 -10.90
N GLY A 76 2.14 7.40 -11.68
CA GLY A 76 3.58 7.32 -11.91
C GLY A 76 4.38 6.78 -10.72
N ALA A 77 3.74 6.21 -9.70
CA ALA A 77 4.46 5.63 -8.56
C ALA A 77 5.38 4.50 -9.02
N PRO A 78 6.65 4.49 -8.57
CA PRO A 78 7.60 3.42 -8.94
C PRO A 78 7.34 2.11 -8.19
N VAL A 79 6.63 2.15 -7.07
CA VAL A 79 6.30 0.99 -6.24
C VAL A 79 4.80 0.93 -6.02
N VAL A 80 4.25 -0.27 -6.16
CA VAL A 80 2.84 -0.55 -5.86
C VAL A 80 2.76 -1.62 -4.79
N LEU A 81 2.05 -1.33 -3.70
CA LEU A 81 1.75 -2.31 -2.66
C LEU A 81 0.32 -2.80 -2.84
N ILE A 82 0.16 -4.12 -2.94
CA ILE A 82 -1.13 -4.76 -3.12
C ILE A 82 -1.48 -5.49 -1.84
N VAL A 83 -2.63 -5.18 -1.26
CA VAL A 83 -3.14 -5.88 -0.07
C VAL A 83 -4.27 -6.79 -0.52
N LEU A 84 -4.13 -8.07 -0.25
CA LEU A 84 -5.15 -9.09 -0.48
C LEU A 84 -5.55 -9.71 0.84
N ALA A 85 -6.82 -10.05 1.01
CA ALA A 85 -7.31 -10.75 2.19
C ALA A 85 -8.30 -11.83 1.77
N ASP A 86 -8.05 -13.08 2.21
CA ASP A 86 -8.88 -14.22 1.89
C ASP A 86 -10.19 -14.17 2.70
N LYS A 87 -11.30 -13.98 2.01
CA LYS A 87 -12.62 -13.93 2.63
C LYS A 87 -13.04 -15.28 3.24
N ALA A 88 -12.47 -16.39 2.78
CA ALA A 88 -12.74 -17.70 3.36
C ALA A 88 -12.03 -17.91 4.69
N THR A 89 -10.87 -17.25 4.90
CA THR A 89 -10.11 -17.34 6.13
C THR A 89 -10.74 -16.52 7.25
N ALA A 90 -11.24 -15.33 6.96
CA ALA A 90 -11.80 -14.43 7.98
C ALA A 90 -13.00 -13.65 7.44
N GLY A 91 -14.09 -13.65 8.19
CA GLY A 91 -15.29 -12.85 7.86
C GLY A 91 -15.02 -11.34 7.91
N THR A 92 -14.01 -10.91 8.66
CA THR A 92 -13.60 -9.51 8.80
C THR A 92 -12.59 -9.06 7.75
N TYR A 93 -12.43 -9.80 6.66
CA TYR A 93 -11.38 -9.61 5.68
C TYR A 93 -11.30 -8.19 5.09
N LEU A 94 -12.43 -7.54 4.83
CA LEU A 94 -12.46 -6.16 4.30
C LEU A 94 -11.89 -5.16 5.31
N TYR A 95 -12.27 -5.29 6.57
CA TYR A 95 -11.77 -4.43 7.64
C TYR A 95 -10.30 -4.69 7.90
N ASP A 96 -9.91 -5.95 7.95
CA ASP A 96 -8.52 -6.36 8.18
C ASP A 96 -7.60 -5.81 7.09
N GLY A 97 -7.97 -5.97 5.82
CA GLY A 97 -7.22 -5.40 4.70
C GLY A 97 -7.15 -3.88 4.74
N SER A 98 -8.24 -3.22 5.13
CA SER A 98 -8.27 -1.76 5.25
C SER A 98 -7.36 -1.26 6.35
N LEU A 99 -7.28 -1.97 7.50
CA LEU A 99 -6.35 -1.63 8.58
C LEU A 99 -4.90 -1.79 8.15
N VAL A 100 -4.59 -2.84 7.39
CA VAL A 100 -3.25 -3.02 6.79
C VAL A 100 -2.92 -1.84 5.89
N MET A 101 -3.82 -1.43 5.02
CA MET A 101 -3.62 -0.26 4.16
C MET A 101 -3.34 1.00 4.96
N GLY A 102 -4.09 1.23 6.04
CA GLY A 102 -3.87 2.35 6.94
C GLY A 102 -2.47 2.35 7.53
N ASN A 103 -2.03 1.21 8.05
CA ASN A 103 -0.68 1.07 8.61
C ASN A 103 0.40 1.32 7.55
N LEU A 104 0.23 0.80 6.33
CA LEU A 104 1.19 1.02 5.24
C LEU A 104 1.33 2.51 4.91
N MET A 105 0.22 3.22 4.79
CA MET A 105 0.23 4.65 4.46
C MET A 105 0.87 5.48 5.58
N LEU A 106 0.57 5.18 6.84
CA LEU A 106 1.16 5.87 7.98
C LEU A 106 2.65 5.58 8.10
N ALA A 107 3.05 4.32 7.91
CA ALA A 107 4.47 3.94 7.93
C ALA A 107 5.25 4.62 6.81
N ALA A 108 4.68 4.68 5.61
CA ALA A 108 5.28 5.41 4.49
C ALA A 108 5.50 6.88 4.86
N HIS A 109 4.48 7.54 5.38
CA HIS A 109 4.57 8.94 5.79
C HIS A 109 5.66 9.16 6.85
N ALA A 110 5.74 8.27 7.84
CA ALA A 110 6.79 8.32 8.87
C ALA A 110 8.20 8.18 8.29
N GLN A 111 8.36 7.49 7.16
CA GLN A 111 9.63 7.33 6.45
C GLN A 111 9.88 8.45 5.40
N GLY A 112 9.01 9.44 5.33
CA GLY A 112 9.12 10.49 4.32
C GLY A 112 8.71 10.07 2.91
N ILE A 113 7.95 8.98 2.78
CA ILE A 113 7.47 8.46 1.50
C ILE A 113 6.00 8.83 1.32
N ALA A 114 5.70 9.47 0.20
CA ALA A 114 4.33 9.80 -0.15
C ALA A 114 3.55 8.57 -0.62
N SER A 115 2.24 8.55 -0.37
CA SER A 115 1.38 7.44 -0.78
C SER A 115 -0.06 7.90 -1.06
N CYS A 116 -0.81 7.05 -1.68
CA CYS A 116 -2.25 7.20 -1.88
C CYS A 116 -2.91 5.82 -1.87
#